data_91009acc107d58da24985ccd7adc4f88
#
_entry.id   91009acc107d58da24985ccd7adc4f88
#
_cell.length_a   1.000
_cell.length_b   1.000
_cell.length_c   1.000
_cell.angle_alpha   90.00
_cell.angle_beta   90.00
_cell.angle_gamma   90.00
#
_symmetry.space_group_name_H-M   'P 1'
#
loop_
_entity.id
_entity.type
_entity.pdbx_description
1 polymer ?
#
loop_
_entity_poly.entity_id
_entity_poly.type
_entity_poly.pdbx_seq_one_letter_code
_entity_poly.pdbx_strand_id
1 'polypeptide(L)'
;ADLEFPNDLLWELDKMEFYIHETKETIKATTRPIVIITSNAEKELPDAFLRRCIFHYIEFPEREQMTDIVHAHFENLEDHLLKEAMDAFYWIRSLRDMRKKPSTSELVDWIQALLIGGIDPEKIRKELPFLGVLVKKDEDLALIKERQLD
;
A
#
# COMPACT_ATOMS: atom_id res chain seq x y z
N ALA A 1 -9.47 -12.34 -5.01
CA ALA A 1 -10.13 -13.34 -4.17
C ALA A 1 -11.63 -13.13 -4.32
N ASP A 2 -12.37 -14.25 -4.36
CA ASP A 2 -13.82 -14.25 -4.48
C ASP A 2 -14.43 -13.57 -3.24
N LEU A 3 -15.64 -13.00 -3.37
CA LEU A 3 -16.34 -12.33 -2.25
C LEU A 3 -16.65 -13.31 -1.10
N GLU A 4 -16.69 -14.61 -1.38
CA GLU A 4 -16.96 -15.66 -0.41
C GLU A 4 -15.73 -16.15 0.37
N PHE A 5 -14.53 -15.88 -0.13
CA PHE A 5 -13.27 -16.33 0.48
C PHE A 5 -13.12 -16.06 1.98
N PRO A 6 -13.50 -14.88 2.53
CA PRO A 6 -13.42 -14.67 3.97
C PRO A 6 -14.32 -15.63 4.78
N ASN A 7 -15.48 -15.99 4.25
CA ASN A 7 -16.41 -16.90 4.93
C ASN A 7 -15.94 -18.36 4.88
N ASP A 8 -15.39 -18.79 3.74
CA ASP A 8 -14.82 -20.14 3.58
C ASP A 8 -13.66 -20.34 4.54
N LEU A 9 -12.76 -19.35 4.66
CA LEU A 9 -11.64 -19.40 5.58
C LEU A 9 -12.07 -19.51 7.06
N LEU A 10 -13.25 -18.95 7.41
CA LEU A 10 -13.74 -19.01 8.79
C LEU A 10 -13.99 -20.43 9.28
N TRP A 11 -14.57 -21.28 8.42
CA TRP A 11 -14.84 -22.67 8.79
C TRP A 11 -13.56 -23.45 9.05
N GLU A 12 -12.58 -23.29 8.19
CA GLU A 12 -11.28 -23.97 8.28
C GLU A 12 -10.50 -23.52 9.53
N LEU A 13 -10.54 -22.22 9.85
CA LEU A 13 -9.92 -21.67 11.05
C LEU A 13 -10.64 -22.11 12.35
N ASP A 14 -11.96 -22.25 12.32
CA ASP A 14 -12.73 -22.71 13.48
C ASP A 14 -12.48 -24.20 13.74
N LYS A 15 -12.44 -25.02 12.70
CA LYS A 15 -12.23 -26.48 12.77
C LYS A 15 -10.76 -26.87 12.82
N MET A 16 -9.87 -25.99 12.38
CA MET A 16 -8.44 -26.27 12.20
C MET A 16 -8.20 -27.48 11.31
N GLU A 17 -9.04 -27.63 10.29
CA GLU A 17 -8.93 -28.67 9.28
C GLU A 17 -9.35 -28.11 7.92
N PHE A 18 -8.77 -28.68 6.84
CA PHE A 18 -9.20 -28.38 5.48
C PHE A 18 -9.20 -29.65 4.63
N TYR A 19 -10.08 -29.67 3.63
CA TYR A 19 -10.25 -30.78 2.73
C TYR A 19 -9.56 -30.52 1.40
N ILE A 20 -8.70 -31.45 0.97
CA ILE A 20 -8.03 -31.41 -0.33
C ILE A 20 -8.88 -32.21 -1.33
N HIS A 21 -9.49 -31.50 -2.27
CA HIS A 21 -10.37 -32.11 -3.26
C HIS A 21 -9.67 -33.10 -4.20
N GLU A 22 -8.40 -32.81 -4.54
CA GLU A 22 -7.59 -33.60 -5.48
C GLU A 22 -7.20 -34.96 -4.89
N THR A 23 -6.79 -35.01 -3.63
CA THR A 23 -6.35 -36.24 -2.94
C THR A 23 -7.47 -36.89 -2.13
N LYS A 24 -8.59 -36.19 -1.93
CA LYS A 24 -9.71 -36.60 -1.06
C LYS A 24 -9.32 -36.81 0.40
N GLU A 25 -8.34 -36.07 0.85
CA GLU A 25 -7.81 -36.12 2.22
C GLU A 25 -8.25 -34.92 3.03
N THR A 26 -8.50 -35.17 4.33
CA THR A 26 -8.70 -34.09 5.31
C THR A 26 -7.45 -33.95 6.15
N ILE A 27 -6.83 -32.76 6.11
CA ILE A 27 -5.68 -32.42 6.95
C ILE A 27 -6.18 -31.69 8.18
N LYS A 28 -5.77 -32.16 9.36
CA LYS A 28 -6.08 -31.53 10.65
C LYS A 28 -4.83 -30.99 11.29
N ALA A 29 -4.91 -29.78 11.84
CA ALA A 29 -3.82 -29.22 12.62
C ALA A 29 -3.69 -29.96 13.96
N THR A 30 -2.47 -30.34 14.31
CA THR A 30 -2.14 -30.95 15.62
C THR A 30 -2.00 -29.88 16.69
N THR A 31 -1.62 -28.66 16.32
CA THR A 31 -1.48 -27.49 17.17
C THR A 31 -2.16 -26.29 16.52
N ARG A 32 -2.81 -25.46 17.31
CA ARG A 32 -3.47 -24.27 16.78
C ARG A 32 -2.42 -23.24 16.35
N PRO A 33 -2.37 -22.86 15.04
CA PRO A 33 -1.45 -21.85 14.56
C PRO A 33 -1.86 -20.45 15.02
N ILE A 34 -0.89 -19.53 15.09
CA ILE A 34 -1.17 -18.08 15.11
C ILE A 34 -1.43 -17.65 13.66
N VAL A 35 -2.60 -17.06 13.43
CA VAL A 35 -3.00 -16.59 12.10
C VAL A 35 -2.99 -15.07 12.08
N ILE A 36 -2.24 -14.48 11.15
CA ILE A 36 -2.18 -13.04 10.92
C ILE A 36 -2.75 -12.78 9.53
N ILE A 37 -3.75 -11.91 9.46
CA ILE A 37 -4.42 -11.56 8.21
C ILE A 37 -4.26 -10.06 7.97
N THR A 38 -3.78 -9.69 6.79
CA THR A 38 -3.66 -8.31 6.37
C THR A 38 -4.68 -7.97 5.29
N SER A 39 -5.24 -6.77 5.33
CA SER A 39 -6.17 -6.25 4.35
C SER A 39 -5.84 -4.79 4.03
N ASN A 40 -5.91 -4.43 2.76
CA ASN A 40 -5.74 -3.05 2.29
C ASN A 40 -7.03 -2.21 2.32
N ALA A 41 -8.09 -2.73 2.97
CA ALA A 41 -9.39 -2.07 3.13
C ALA A 41 -10.09 -1.68 1.81
N GLU A 42 -9.75 -2.30 0.67
CA GLU A 42 -10.45 -2.07 -0.61
C GLU A 42 -11.88 -2.61 -0.59
N LYS A 43 -12.13 -3.60 0.28
CA LYS A 43 -13.47 -4.16 0.54
C LYS A 43 -13.68 -4.31 2.03
N GLU A 44 -14.88 -4.05 2.49
CA GLU A 44 -15.27 -4.32 3.87
C GLU A 44 -15.25 -5.82 4.15
N LEU A 45 -14.64 -6.19 5.26
CA LEU A 45 -14.65 -7.58 5.74
C LEU A 45 -15.99 -7.87 6.42
N PRO A 46 -16.57 -9.07 6.23
CA PRO A 46 -17.82 -9.43 6.88
C PRO A 46 -17.73 -9.36 8.42
N ASP A 47 -18.78 -8.89 9.08
CA ASP A 47 -18.86 -8.82 10.55
C ASP A 47 -18.58 -10.16 11.22
N ALA A 48 -19.03 -11.26 10.59
CA ALA A 48 -18.76 -12.63 11.04
C ALA A 48 -17.27 -12.95 11.12
N PHE A 49 -16.48 -12.33 10.26
CA PHE A 49 -15.02 -12.46 10.22
C PHE A 49 -14.37 -11.56 11.29
N LEU A 50 -14.74 -10.27 11.31
CA LEU A 50 -14.15 -9.28 12.22
C LEU A 50 -14.32 -9.68 13.70
N ARG A 51 -15.49 -10.20 14.11
CA ARG A 51 -15.73 -10.63 15.49
C ARG A 51 -14.85 -11.78 15.98
N ARG A 52 -14.17 -12.49 15.08
CA ARG A 52 -13.23 -13.57 15.40
C ARG A 52 -11.78 -13.13 15.44
N CYS A 53 -11.51 -11.88 15.07
CA CYS A 53 -10.18 -11.32 14.98
C CYS A 53 -9.95 -10.29 16.06
N ILE A 54 -8.71 -10.18 16.51
CA ILE A 54 -8.24 -8.96 17.17
C ILE A 54 -7.88 -8.00 16.04
N PHE A 55 -8.69 -6.94 15.90
CA PHE A 55 -8.50 -5.97 14.83
C PHE A 55 -7.45 -4.93 15.25
N HIS A 56 -6.53 -4.66 14.34
CA HIS A 56 -5.56 -3.59 14.46
C HIS A 56 -5.53 -2.77 13.18
N TYR A 57 -5.84 -1.48 13.28
CA TYR A 57 -5.75 -0.57 12.15
C TYR A 57 -4.32 -0.02 12.06
N ILE A 58 -3.71 -0.16 10.90
CA ILE A 58 -2.39 0.42 10.61
C ILE A 58 -2.63 1.75 9.90
N GLU A 59 -2.34 2.85 10.59
CA GLU A 59 -2.43 4.17 10.01
C GLU A 59 -1.38 4.38 8.93
N PHE A 60 -1.68 5.31 8.02
CA PHE A 60 -0.68 5.68 7.01
C PHE A 60 0.50 6.36 7.71
N PRO A 61 1.75 5.99 7.35
CA PRO A 61 2.93 6.51 8.04
C PRO A 61 3.00 8.04 8.01
N GLU A 62 3.32 8.64 9.13
CA GLU A 62 3.72 10.03 9.23
C GLU A 62 5.07 10.25 8.51
N ARG A 63 5.39 11.52 8.24
CA ARG A 63 6.57 11.88 7.43
C ARG A 63 7.89 11.30 7.98
N GLU A 64 8.09 11.35 9.27
CA GLU A 64 9.28 10.83 9.94
C GLU A 64 9.41 9.32 9.72
N GLN A 65 8.35 8.58 10.02
CA GLN A 65 8.31 7.14 9.82
C GLN A 65 8.45 6.75 8.34
N MET A 66 7.88 7.55 7.43
CA MET A 66 8.05 7.31 5.98
C MET A 66 9.50 7.53 5.54
N THR A 67 10.20 8.48 6.13
CA THR A 67 11.63 8.70 5.89
C THR A 67 12.44 7.47 6.26
N ASP A 68 12.16 6.87 7.43
CA ASP A 68 12.81 5.64 7.87
C ASP A 68 12.53 4.46 6.91
N ILE A 69 11.28 4.35 6.45
CA ILE A 69 10.89 3.33 5.46
C ILE A 69 11.68 3.51 4.16
N VAL A 70 11.79 4.73 3.65
CA VAL A 70 12.55 5.02 2.42
C VAL A 70 14.03 4.70 2.61
N HIS A 71 14.64 5.07 3.74
CA HIS A 71 16.04 4.75 4.02
C HIS A 71 16.28 3.24 4.15
N ALA A 72 15.30 2.47 4.62
CA ALA A 72 15.40 1.00 4.65
C ALA A 72 15.45 0.37 3.24
N HIS A 73 14.91 1.05 2.23
CA HIS A 73 14.98 0.63 0.83
C HIS A 73 16.20 1.19 0.09
N PHE A 74 16.68 2.38 0.49
CA PHE A 74 17.75 3.12 -0.21
C PHE A 74 18.80 3.62 0.79
N GLU A 75 19.81 2.82 1.06
CA GLU A 75 20.86 3.12 2.07
C GLU A 75 21.65 4.41 1.79
N ASN A 76 21.84 4.76 0.51
CA ASN A 76 22.65 5.91 0.08
C ASN A 76 21.84 6.97 -0.69
N LEU A 77 20.58 7.18 -0.29
CA LEU A 77 19.74 8.18 -0.92
C LEU A 77 20.21 9.59 -0.51
N GLU A 78 20.39 10.47 -1.50
CA GLU A 78 20.72 11.87 -1.25
C GLU A 78 19.58 12.59 -0.51
N ASP A 79 19.91 13.28 0.59
CA ASP A 79 18.93 13.96 1.45
C ASP A 79 18.08 14.99 0.70
N HIS A 80 18.66 15.69 -0.28
CA HIS A 80 17.95 16.67 -1.09
C HIS A 80 16.90 16.00 -1.99
N LEU A 81 17.25 14.90 -2.66
CA LEU A 81 16.30 14.15 -3.46
C LEU A 81 15.16 13.60 -2.60
N LEU A 82 15.50 13.00 -1.46
CA LEU A 82 14.52 12.48 -0.52
C LEU A 82 13.54 13.58 -0.07
N LYS A 83 14.05 14.73 0.32
CA LYS A 83 13.25 15.88 0.77
C LYS A 83 12.26 16.32 -0.31
N GLU A 84 12.74 16.56 -1.53
CA GLU A 84 11.89 17.03 -2.64
C GLU A 84 10.85 15.98 -3.05
N ALA A 85 11.23 14.70 -3.08
CA ALA A 85 10.30 13.60 -3.35
C ALA A 85 9.21 13.50 -2.26
N MET A 86 9.59 13.57 -0.99
CA MET A 86 8.66 13.54 0.14
C MET A 86 7.72 14.76 0.14
N ASP A 87 8.22 15.94 -0.17
CA ASP A 87 7.41 17.16 -0.24
C ASP A 87 6.35 17.03 -1.35
N ALA A 88 6.75 16.58 -2.53
CA ALA A 88 5.83 16.35 -3.64
C ALA A 88 4.80 15.25 -3.31
N PHE A 89 5.23 14.15 -2.73
CA PHE A 89 4.36 13.03 -2.35
C PHE A 89 3.29 13.44 -1.34
N TYR A 90 3.66 14.11 -0.25
CA TYR A 90 2.69 14.55 0.76
C TYR A 90 1.79 15.68 0.24
N TRP A 91 2.29 16.54 -0.65
CA TRP A 91 1.45 17.52 -1.34
C TRP A 91 0.37 16.81 -2.18
N ILE A 92 0.73 15.83 -3.01
CA ILE A 92 -0.22 15.04 -3.78
C ILE A 92 -1.24 14.39 -2.84
N ARG A 93 -0.82 13.77 -1.76
CA ARG A 93 -1.71 13.12 -0.80
C ARG A 93 -2.63 14.09 -0.05
N SER A 94 -2.27 15.36 0.04
CA SER A 94 -3.09 16.40 0.67
C SER A 94 -4.26 16.85 -0.21
N LEU A 95 -4.25 16.58 -1.50
CA LEU A 95 -5.33 16.92 -2.41
C LEU A 95 -6.62 16.17 -2.02
N ARG A 96 -7.71 16.95 -1.84
CA ARG A 96 -8.95 16.40 -1.27
C ARG A 96 -9.73 15.52 -2.26
N ASP A 97 -9.67 15.85 -3.55
CA ASP A 97 -10.53 15.27 -4.57
C ASP A 97 -9.88 14.05 -5.28
N MET A 98 -8.78 13.53 -4.75
CA MET A 98 -8.14 12.32 -5.27
C MET A 98 -8.99 11.08 -4.99
N ARG A 99 -9.23 10.29 -6.03
CA ARG A 99 -9.90 8.98 -5.92
C ARG A 99 -9.02 7.94 -5.23
N LYS A 100 -7.72 7.94 -5.54
CA LYS A 100 -6.76 7.03 -4.92
C LYS A 100 -5.49 7.78 -4.54
N LYS A 101 -5.29 7.97 -3.25
CA LYS A 101 -4.03 8.53 -2.74
C LYS A 101 -2.90 7.52 -2.92
N PRO A 102 -1.71 7.95 -3.38
CA PRO A 102 -0.58 7.05 -3.56
C PRO A 102 -0.15 6.42 -2.23
N SER A 103 0.26 5.16 -2.28
CA SER A 103 0.71 4.35 -1.16
C SER A 103 2.21 4.46 -0.92
N THR A 104 2.70 3.84 0.16
CA THR A 104 4.14 3.73 0.46
C THR A 104 4.90 3.01 -0.65
N SER A 105 4.34 1.92 -1.19
CA SER A 105 5.00 1.17 -2.28
C SER A 105 5.15 2.02 -3.54
N GLU A 106 4.12 2.79 -3.89
CA GLU A 106 4.17 3.70 -5.05
C GLU A 106 5.20 4.82 -4.84
N LEU A 107 5.42 5.30 -3.61
CA LEU A 107 6.51 6.23 -3.29
C LEU A 107 7.89 5.61 -3.50
N VAL A 108 8.11 4.39 -2.99
CA VAL A 108 9.38 3.66 -3.14
C VAL A 108 9.68 3.44 -4.63
N ASP A 109 8.71 2.95 -5.40
CA ASP A 109 8.84 2.74 -6.84
C ASP A 109 9.15 4.05 -7.59
N TRP A 110 8.51 5.15 -7.16
CA TRP A 110 8.74 6.46 -7.77
C TRP A 110 10.13 7.00 -7.48
N ILE A 111 10.61 6.91 -6.22
CA ILE A 111 11.98 7.28 -5.87
C ILE A 111 12.99 6.46 -6.68
N GLN A 112 12.76 5.16 -6.85
CA GLN A 112 13.60 4.33 -7.69
C GLN A 112 13.61 4.81 -9.14
N ALA A 113 12.46 5.19 -9.70
CA ALA A 113 12.39 5.74 -11.05
C ALA A 113 13.13 7.07 -11.18
N LEU A 114 13.05 7.96 -10.17
CA LEU A 114 13.78 9.22 -10.13
C LEU A 114 15.30 8.99 -10.14
N LEU A 115 15.78 8.02 -9.35
CA LEU A 115 17.19 7.64 -9.29
C LEU A 115 17.70 7.08 -10.61
N ILE A 116 16.97 6.13 -11.20
CA ILE A 116 17.33 5.53 -12.50
C ILE A 116 17.34 6.59 -13.61
N GLY A 117 16.38 7.52 -13.57
CA GLY A 117 16.28 8.61 -14.53
C GLY A 117 17.31 9.73 -14.34
N GLY A 118 18.10 9.71 -13.27
CA GLY A 118 19.07 10.75 -12.95
C GLY A 118 18.43 12.13 -12.82
N ILE A 119 17.25 12.18 -12.22
CA ILE A 119 16.45 13.41 -12.12
C ILE A 119 17.07 14.37 -11.12
N ASP A 120 17.27 15.62 -11.55
CA ASP A 120 17.67 16.72 -10.68
C ASP A 120 16.60 16.97 -9.61
N PRO A 121 16.94 16.92 -8.30
CA PRO A 121 16.00 17.16 -7.21
C PRO A 121 15.15 18.43 -7.37
N GLU A 122 15.70 19.51 -7.87
CA GLU A 122 14.97 20.77 -8.06
C GLU A 122 13.83 20.70 -9.07
N LYS A 123 13.84 19.71 -9.95
CA LYS A 123 12.78 19.46 -10.94
C LYS A 123 11.63 18.61 -10.40
N ILE A 124 11.86 17.88 -9.31
CA ILE A 124 10.88 16.91 -8.80
C ILE A 124 9.54 17.58 -8.51
N ARG A 125 9.53 18.67 -7.76
CA ARG A 125 8.29 19.38 -7.41
C ARG A 125 7.68 20.16 -8.57
N LYS A 126 8.52 20.66 -9.48
CA LYS A 126 8.06 21.51 -10.61
C LYS A 126 7.50 20.70 -11.76
N GLU A 127 8.08 19.54 -12.04
CA GLU A 127 7.78 18.76 -13.24
C GLU A 127 7.07 17.44 -12.93
N LEU A 128 7.14 16.96 -11.67
CA LEU A 128 6.63 15.66 -11.22
C LEU A 128 6.98 14.54 -12.20
N PRO A 129 8.28 14.32 -12.49
CA PRO A 129 8.71 13.33 -13.46
C PRO A 129 8.24 11.94 -13.04
N PHE A 130 7.90 11.10 -14.03
CA PHE A 130 7.38 9.74 -13.80
C PHE A 130 6.11 9.68 -12.94
N LEU A 131 5.27 10.72 -12.94
CA LEU A 131 4.04 10.80 -12.14
C LEU A 131 3.15 9.55 -12.28
N GLY A 132 3.13 8.90 -13.43
CA GLY A 132 2.39 7.66 -13.66
C GLY A 132 2.88 6.45 -12.83
N VAL A 133 4.10 6.50 -12.24
CA VAL A 133 4.54 5.51 -11.26
C VAL A 133 3.84 5.72 -9.92
N LEU A 134 3.62 6.97 -9.54
CA LEU A 134 3.01 7.37 -8.29
C LEU A 134 1.48 7.34 -8.32
N VAL A 135 0.88 7.73 -9.44
CA VAL A 135 -0.57 7.90 -9.60
C VAL A 135 -1.09 7.05 -10.76
N LYS A 136 -2.11 6.22 -10.49
CA LYS A 136 -2.60 5.18 -11.42
C LYS A 136 -3.97 5.48 -12.04
N LYS A 137 -4.60 6.61 -11.68
CA LYS A 137 -5.91 6.99 -12.19
C LYS A 137 -5.79 8.23 -13.07
N ASP A 138 -6.37 8.20 -14.27
CA ASP A 138 -6.30 9.31 -15.22
C ASP A 138 -6.94 10.60 -14.65
N GLU A 139 -8.01 10.46 -13.89
CA GLU A 139 -8.69 11.58 -13.25
C GLU A 139 -7.79 12.24 -12.19
N ASP A 140 -7.06 11.44 -11.41
CA ASP A 140 -6.11 11.94 -10.41
C ASP A 140 -4.90 12.62 -11.09
N LEU A 141 -4.44 12.08 -12.23
CA LEU A 141 -3.39 12.71 -13.03
C LEU A 141 -3.82 14.07 -13.59
N ALA A 142 -5.06 14.19 -14.05
CA ALA A 142 -5.62 15.46 -14.54
C ALA A 142 -5.73 16.49 -13.41
N LEU A 143 -6.24 16.06 -12.24
CA LEU A 143 -6.35 16.89 -11.04
C LEU A 143 -4.99 17.46 -10.60
N ILE A 144 -3.96 16.63 -10.56
CA ILE A 144 -2.62 17.06 -10.15
C ILE A 144 -2.06 18.09 -11.12
N LYS A 145 -2.20 17.87 -12.44
CA LYS A 145 -1.74 18.82 -13.45
C LYS A 145 -2.45 20.18 -13.36
N GLU A 146 -3.75 20.18 -13.08
CA GLU A 146 -4.52 21.40 -12.88
C GLU A 146 -4.03 22.17 -11.66
N ARG A 147 -3.83 21.50 -10.53
CA ARG A 147 -3.38 22.10 -9.26
C ARG A 147 -1.90 22.47 -9.23
N GLN A 148 -1.11 21.97 -10.15
CA GLN A 148 0.31 22.33 -10.29
C GLN A 148 0.50 23.64 -11.07
N LEU A 149 -0.48 24.05 -11.89
CA LEU A 149 -0.45 25.27 -12.68
C LEU A 149 -0.90 26.52 -11.87
N ASP A 150 -1.54 26.32 -10.72
CA ASP A 150 -1.94 27.37 -9.77
C ASP A 150 -0.80 27.66 -8.74
#